data_3201da41a4579c1f73de5b57c61bc858
#
_entry.id   3201da41a4579c1f73de5b57c61bc858
#
_cell.length_a   1.000
_cell.length_b   1.000
_cell.length_c   1.000
_cell.angle_alpha   90.00
_cell.angle_beta   90.00
_cell.angle_gamma   90.00
#
_symmetry.space_group_name_H-M   'P 1'
#
loop_
_entity.id
_entity.type
_entity.pdbx_description
1 polymer ?
#
loop_
_entity_poly.entity_id
_entity_poly.type
_entity_poly.pdbx_seq_one_letter_code
_entity_poly.pdbx_strand_id
1 'polypeptide(L)'
;MRLLTLLLMTGPAWAEGVMPSIVAPPAAGSVSTADGLAAWDRVRQVVSHPRCANCHVGPDHLPMWSGPEYPEPRPHGMHVSGGDSRMGVEALPCATCHVTASTLESDPHQAPNAMIPWQLPPVEMAWFGLDGPALCRQLRDPQRNGGRDWVALAEHLRDDASHGGFVAWGFAPGGGREPAPFGLQAHIDDVLKWGAAGQPCPE
;
A
#
# COMPACT_ATOMS: atom_id res chain seq x y z
N MET A 1 -12.42 22.26 -50.54
CA MET A 1 -12.60 21.20 -49.54
C MET A 1 -11.39 21.24 -48.64
N ARG A 2 -11.53 21.75 -47.40
CA ARG A 2 -10.46 21.73 -46.38
C ARG A 2 -10.69 20.51 -45.49
N LEU A 3 -9.78 19.52 -45.52
CA LEU A 3 -9.77 18.43 -44.60
C LEU A 3 -9.42 18.96 -43.19
N LEU A 4 -10.33 18.83 -42.27
CA LEU A 4 -10.13 19.09 -40.85
C LEU A 4 -9.49 17.82 -40.23
N THR A 5 -8.18 17.88 -40.00
CA THR A 5 -7.47 16.81 -39.31
C THR A 5 -7.80 16.89 -37.80
N LEU A 6 -8.62 15.98 -37.31
CA LEU A 6 -8.94 15.84 -35.90
C LEU A 6 -7.71 15.24 -35.20
N LEU A 7 -6.93 16.04 -34.47
CA LEU A 7 -5.91 15.54 -33.55
C LEU A 7 -6.62 14.94 -32.37
N LEU A 8 -6.66 13.60 -32.32
CA LEU A 8 -6.99 12.86 -31.11
C LEU A 8 -5.83 13.06 -30.12
N MET A 9 -6.03 13.90 -29.13
CA MET A 9 -5.15 13.97 -27.97
C MET A 9 -5.38 12.69 -27.15
N THR A 10 -4.50 11.71 -27.32
CA THR A 10 -4.42 10.57 -26.39
C THR A 10 -3.83 11.11 -25.09
N GLY A 11 -4.68 11.33 -24.11
CA GLY A 11 -4.25 11.56 -22.73
C GLY A 11 -3.41 10.36 -22.23
N PRO A 12 -2.57 10.53 -21.18
CA PRO A 12 -1.80 9.43 -20.62
C PRO A 12 -2.75 8.30 -20.26
N ALA A 13 -2.48 7.11 -20.81
CA ALA A 13 -3.19 5.89 -20.41
C ALA A 13 -2.77 5.58 -18.97
N TRP A 14 -3.58 6.03 -18.00
CA TRP A 14 -3.51 5.54 -16.63
C TRP A 14 -3.80 4.04 -16.69
N ALA A 15 -2.93 3.23 -16.10
CA ALA A 15 -3.21 1.82 -15.91
C ALA A 15 -4.62 1.72 -15.29
N GLU A 16 -5.52 1.02 -15.96
CA GLU A 16 -6.89 0.85 -15.49
C GLU A 16 -6.85 0.31 -14.05
N GLY A 17 -7.26 1.12 -13.08
CA GLY A 17 -7.43 0.71 -11.69
C GLY A 17 -6.89 1.63 -10.59
N VAL A 18 -6.05 2.64 -10.86
CA VAL A 18 -5.54 3.51 -9.79
C VAL A 18 -5.78 4.98 -10.10
N MET A 19 -7.05 5.38 -10.05
CA MET A 19 -7.41 6.80 -10.00
C MET A 19 -7.32 7.29 -8.55
N PRO A 20 -6.94 8.56 -8.30
CA PRO A 20 -7.00 9.14 -6.96
C PRO A 20 -8.38 8.94 -6.37
N SER A 21 -8.46 8.25 -5.24
CA SER A 21 -9.71 7.87 -4.61
C SER A 21 -10.26 9.02 -3.76
N ILE A 22 -11.59 9.06 -3.59
CA ILE A 22 -12.25 10.09 -2.79
C ILE A 22 -12.17 9.70 -1.32
N VAL A 23 -11.78 10.65 -0.46
CA VAL A 23 -11.87 10.53 1.00
C VAL A 23 -13.09 11.32 1.46
N ALA A 24 -14.13 10.60 1.89
CA ALA A 24 -15.39 11.20 2.36
C ALA A 24 -15.75 10.58 3.73
N PRO A 25 -15.20 11.13 4.84
CA PRO A 25 -15.39 10.54 6.15
C PRO A 25 -16.84 10.64 6.63
N PRO A 26 -17.44 9.53 7.10
CA PRO A 26 -18.70 9.58 7.82
C PRO A 26 -18.54 10.33 9.14
N ALA A 27 -19.64 10.79 9.74
CA ALA A 27 -19.56 11.40 11.07
C ALA A 27 -19.05 10.38 12.11
N ALA A 28 -18.17 10.80 13.00
CA ALA A 28 -17.69 9.95 14.10
C ALA A 28 -18.87 9.43 14.92
N GLY A 29 -18.88 8.13 15.22
CA GLY A 29 -19.96 7.46 15.93
C GLY A 29 -21.22 7.17 15.09
N SER A 30 -21.23 7.47 13.80
CA SER A 30 -22.38 7.18 12.93
C SER A 30 -22.44 5.74 12.43
N VAL A 31 -21.40 4.95 12.67
CA VAL A 31 -21.29 3.54 12.27
C VAL A 31 -21.37 2.65 13.51
N SER A 32 -22.12 1.56 13.43
CA SER A 32 -22.20 0.60 14.54
C SER A 32 -20.89 -0.12 14.78
N THR A 33 -20.65 -0.60 16.01
CA THR A 33 -19.46 -1.42 16.32
C THR A 33 -19.39 -2.69 15.44
N ALA A 34 -20.54 -3.33 15.20
CA ALA A 34 -20.59 -4.53 14.35
C ALA A 34 -20.17 -4.24 12.90
N ASP A 35 -20.65 -3.13 12.32
CA ASP A 35 -20.24 -2.70 10.98
C ASP A 35 -18.78 -2.26 10.94
N GLY A 36 -18.30 -1.65 12.02
CA GLY A 36 -16.89 -1.30 12.18
C GLY A 36 -15.98 -2.51 12.21
N LEU A 37 -16.36 -3.58 12.93
CA LEU A 37 -15.62 -4.85 12.94
C LEU A 37 -15.64 -5.54 11.56
N ALA A 38 -16.77 -5.49 10.84
CA ALA A 38 -16.85 -6.01 9.49
C ALA A 38 -15.94 -5.22 8.52
N ALA A 39 -15.88 -3.90 8.65
CA ALA A 39 -14.96 -3.05 7.88
C ALA A 39 -13.50 -3.36 8.26
N TRP A 40 -13.20 -3.53 9.55
CA TRP A 40 -11.88 -3.95 10.00
C TRP A 40 -11.44 -5.27 9.39
N ASP A 41 -12.29 -6.28 9.29
CA ASP A 41 -11.91 -7.57 8.68
C ASP A 41 -11.43 -7.37 7.23
N ARG A 42 -12.05 -6.48 6.48
CA ARG A 42 -11.62 -6.14 5.11
C ARG A 42 -10.33 -5.32 5.10
N VAL A 43 -10.20 -4.33 6.00
CA VAL A 43 -8.93 -3.59 6.20
C VAL A 43 -7.80 -4.57 6.51
N ARG A 44 -8.01 -5.51 7.43
CA ARG A 44 -7.03 -6.53 7.81
C ARG A 44 -6.60 -7.36 6.60
N GLN A 45 -7.52 -7.80 5.75
CA GLN A 45 -7.19 -8.57 4.55
C GLN A 45 -6.27 -7.82 3.60
N VAL A 46 -6.44 -6.50 3.46
CA VAL A 46 -5.55 -5.66 2.65
C VAL A 46 -4.19 -5.49 3.31
N VAL A 47 -4.14 -5.02 4.56
CA VAL A 47 -2.86 -4.66 5.19
C VAL A 47 -2.00 -5.88 5.53
N SER A 48 -2.59 -7.06 5.73
CA SER A 48 -1.84 -8.32 5.85
C SER A 48 -1.49 -8.98 4.53
N HIS A 49 -2.01 -8.47 3.42
CA HIS A 49 -1.66 -8.99 2.09
C HIS A 49 -0.18 -8.73 1.78
N PRO A 50 0.51 -9.62 1.05
CA PRO A 50 1.92 -9.45 0.71
C PRO A 50 2.28 -8.11 0.06
N ARG A 51 1.35 -7.50 -0.68
CA ARG A 51 1.57 -6.17 -1.31
C ARG A 51 1.75 -5.03 -0.30
N CYS A 52 1.30 -5.22 0.93
CA CYS A 52 1.49 -4.26 2.03
C CYS A 52 2.49 -4.82 3.06
N ALA A 53 2.21 -6.01 3.61
CA ALA A 53 2.97 -6.57 4.73
C ALA A 53 4.46 -6.82 4.39
N ASN A 54 4.80 -7.19 3.15
CA ASN A 54 6.18 -7.50 2.76
C ASN A 54 7.17 -6.34 2.95
N CYS A 55 6.69 -5.09 2.93
CA CYS A 55 7.51 -3.91 3.17
C CYS A 55 7.45 -3.42 4.63
N HIS A 56 6.34 -3.74 5.35
CA HIS A 56 6.15 -3.32 6.73
C HIS A 56 6.86 -4.27 7.72
N VAL A 57 8.18 -4.38 7.57
CA VAL A 57 9.06 -5.29 8.30
C VAL A 57 9.76 -4.61 9.48
N GLY A 58 10.15 -5.43 10.47
CA GLY A 58 10.71 -5.01 11.73
C GLY A 58 12.14 -4.46 11.68
N PRO A 59 12.79 -4.39 12.83
CA PRO A 59 14.12 -3.78 12.98
C PRO A 59 15.26 -4.60 12.36
N ASP A 60 15.04 -5.85 11.98
CA ASP A 60 15.96 -6.62 11.16
C ASP A 60 16.10 -6.05 9.73
N HIS A 61 15.21 -5.16 9.35
CA HIS A 61 15.18 -4.45 8.07
C HIS A 61 15.19 -5.36 6.83
N LEU A 62 14.81 -6.62 6.98
CA LEU A 62 14.73 -7.56 5.86
C LEU A 62 13.36 -7.48 5.20
N PRO A 63 13.24 -6.83 4.03
CA PRO A 63 11.99 -6.85 3.29
C PRO A 63 11.66 -8.29 2.88
N MET A 64 10.38 -8.60 2.83
CA MET A 64 9.89 -9.85 2.28
C MET A 64 9.53 -9.63 0.81
N TRP A 65 9.44 -10.72 0.04
CA TRP A 65 8.97 -10.66 -1.32
C TRP A 65 8.13 -11.88 -1.69
N SER A 66 7.24 -11.70 -2.62
CA SER A 66 6.46 -12.76 -3.24
C SER A 66 6.08 -12.32 -4.67
N GLY A 67 5.85 -13.27 -5.54
CA GLY A 67 5.50 -13.00 -6.92
C GLY A 67 4.88 -14.23 -7.58
N PRO A 68 4.65 -14.22 -8.91
CA PRO A 68 3.99 -15.31 -9.63
C PRO A 68 4.64 -16.68 -9.41
N GLU A 69 5.98 -16.72 -9.34
CA GLU A 69 6.73 -17.97 -9.14
C GLU A 69 6.87 -18.35 -7.65
N TYR A 70 6.65 -17.40 -6.74
CA TYR A 70 6.84 -17.56 -5.30
C TYR A 70 5.68 -16.89 -4.57
N PRO A 71 4.52 -17.53 -4.47
CA PRO A 71 3.34 -16.92 -3.86
C PRO A 71 3.51 -16.66 -2.36
N GLU A 72 4.24 -17.55 -1.65
CA GLU A 72 4.49 -17.38 -0.22
C GLU A 72 5.61 -16.36 0.03
N PRO A 73 5.41 -15.42 0.98
CA PRO A 73 6.44 -14.46 1.34
C PRO A 73 7.72 -15.14 1.84
N ARG A 74 8.86 -14.66 1.33
CA ARG A 74 10.19 -15.08 1.74
C ARG A 74 11.09 -13.86 1.91
N PRO A 75 12.19 -13.94 2.68
CA PRO A 75 13.18 -12.87 2.75
C PRO A 75 13.66 -12.48 1.36
N HIS A 76 13.87 -11.19 1.15
CA HIS A 76 14.34 -10.65 -0.13
C HIS A 76 15.66 -11.32 -0.54
N GLY A 77 15.77 -11.67 -1.83
CA GLY A 77 16.97 -12.28 -2.39
C GLY A 77 18.22 -11.45 -2.15
N MET A 78 19.38 -12.09 -2.20
CA MET A 78 20.71 -11.48 -1.95
C MET A 78 20.86 -10.85 -0.54
N HIS A 79 20.03 -11.23 0.42
CA HIS A 79 20.02 -10.68 1.77
C HIS A 79 19.99 -9.15 1.83
N VAL A 80 19.24 -8.54 0.90
CA VAL A 80 19.06 -7.08 0.87
C VAL A 80 18.36 -6.63 2.13
N SER A 81 19.00 -5.72 2.87
CA SER A 81 18.44 -5.06 4.05
C SER A 81 18.09 -3.62 3.73
N GLY A 82 16.99 -3.11 4.29
CA GLY A 82 16.64 -1.69 4.20
C GLY A 82 17.60 -0.78 4.97
N GLY A 83 18.31 -1.33 5.97
CA GLY A 83 19.16 -0.55 6.87
C GLY A 83 18.41 0.50 7.67
N ASP A 84 19.12 1.33 8.40
CA ASP A 84 18.56 2.45 9.17
C ASP A 84 17.92 3.50 8.27
N SER A 85 18.47 3.68 7.06
CA SER A 85 17.89 4.57 6.03
C SER A 85 16.54 4.09 5.50
N ARG A 86 16.20 2.83 5.68
CA ARG A 86 15.05 2.15 5.05
C ARG A 86 15.13 2.10 3.52
N MET A 87 16.27 2.51 2.93
CA MET A 87 16.53 2.55 1.48
C MET A 87 17.73 1.66 1.08
N GLY A 88 18.34 0.95 2.03
CA GLY A 88 19.48 0.06 1.80
C GLY A 88 20.79 0.76 1.48
N VAL A 89 20.90 2.07 1.69
CA VAL A 89 22.11 2.85 1.32
C VAL A 89 23.36 2.43 2.08
N GLU A 90 23.19 1.74 3.20
CA GLU A 90 24.31 1.25 4.03
C GLU A 90 25.04 0.05 3.40
N ALA A 91 24.39 -0.65 2.46
CA ALA A 91 24.93 -1.86 1.84
C ALA A 91 24.64 -1.94 0.34
N LEU A 92 23.37 -2.19 -0.03
CA LEU A 92 22.92 -2.27 -1.41
C LEU A 92 21.65 -1.41 -1.56
N PRO A 93 21.75 -0.21 -2.16
CA PRO A 93 20.60 0.67 -2.31
C PRO A 93 19.45 0.01 -3.08
N CYS A 94 18.23 0.13 -2.57
CA CYS A 94 17.02 -0.39 -3.23
C CYS A 94 16.91 0.08 -4.69
N ALA A 95 17.28 1.35 -4.94
CA ALA A 95 17.28 1.95 -6.27
C ALA A 95 18.25 1.30 -7.28
N THR A 96 19.14 0.41 -6.85
CA THR A 96 19.99 -0.38 -7.77
C THR A 96 19.14 -1.27 -8.69
N CYS A 97 18.02 -1.79 -8.19
CA CYS A 97 17.11 -2.66 -8.95
C CYS A 97 15.71 -2.05 -9.07
N HIS A 98 15.22 -1.35 -8.04
CA HIS A 98 13.91 -0.71 -8.02
C HIS A 98 14.01 0.73 -8.51
N VAL A 99 13.99 0.91 -9.81
CA VAL A 99 14.15 2.24 -10.41
C VAL A 99 12.90 3.09 -10.22
N THR A 100 13.09 4.40 -10.09
CA THR A 100 11.99 5.37 -10.16
C THR A 100 11.64 5.58 -11.62
N ALA A 101 10.37 5.41 -11.99
CA ALA A 101 9.90 5.54 -13.36
C ALA A 101 8.54 6.24 -13.43
N SER A 102 8.22 6.81 -14.58
CA SER A 102 6.93 7.49 -14.81
C SER A 102 5.75 6.52 -15.02
N THR A 103 6.02 5.24 -15.16
CA THR A 103 5.02 4.18 -15.33
C THR A 103 5.37 3.00 -14.45
N LEU A 104 4.36 2.27 -13.98
CA LEU A 104 4.59 1.04 -13.21
C LEU A 104 5.09 -0.07 -14.14
N GLU A 105 6.10 -0.83 -13.67
CA GLU A 105 6.67 -1.93 -14.43
C GLU A 105 5.68 -3.11 -14.51
N SER A 106 5.54 -3.66 -15.71
CA SER A 106 4.65 -4.78 -15.98
C SER A 106 5.37 -6.09 -16.27
N ASP A 107 6.71 -6.09 -16.39
CA ASP A 107 7.48 -7.32 -16.61
C ASP A 107 7.55 -8.15 -15.31
N PRO A 108 7.11 -9.43 -15.32
CA PRO A 108 7.14 -10.29 -14.14
C PRO A 108 8.55 -10.60 -13.63
N HIS A 109 9.56 -10.51 -14.49
CA HIS A 109 10.95 -10.87 -14.18
C HIS A 109 11.82 -9.68 -13.77
N GLN A 110 11.28 -8.47 -13.80
CA GLN A 110 11.97 -7.27 -13.31
C GLN A 110 11.57 -6.93 -11.88
N ALA A 111 12.48 -6.23 -11.18
CA ALA A 111 12.14 -5.65 -9.89
C ALA A 111 11.02 -4.62 -10.11
N PRO A 112 9.98 -4.61 -9.26
CA PRO A 112 8.92 -3.61 -9.39
C PRO A 112 9.49 -2.20 -9.20
N ASN A 113 8.87 -1.24 -9.87
CA ASN A 113 9.18 0.17 -9.75
C ASN A 113 8.02 0.95 -9.14
N ALA A 114 8.28 2.17 -8.72
CA ALA A 114 7.28 3.17 -8.34
C ALA A 114 7.64 4.52 -8.98
N MET A 115 6.73 5.48 -8.90
CA MET A 115 7.01 6.85 -9.38
C MET A 115 7.75 7.68 -8.34
N ILE A 116 8.03 7.09 -7.18
CA ILE A 116 8.82 7.65 -6.08
C ILE A 116 10.01 6.72 -5.77
N PRO A 117 11.08 7.21 -5.11
CA PRO A 117 12.22 6.37 -4.72
C PRO A 117 11.79 5.19 -3.85
N TRP A 118 12.27 3.98 -4.20
CA TRP A 118 11.91 2.76 -3.47
C TRP A 118 12.50 2.75 -2.07
N GLN A 119 11.65 2.53 -1.07
CA GLN A 119 12.01 2.50 0.34
C GLN A 119 11.04 1.65 1.15
N LEU A 120 11.47 1.21 2.33
CA LEU A 120 10.60 0.62 3.34
C LEU A 120 9.94 1.72 4.18
N PRO A 121 8.74 1.49 4.73
CA PRO A 121 8.16 2.39 5.71
C PRO A 121 9.00 2.45 6.98
N PRO A 122 8.83 3.49 7.83
CA PRO A 122 9.49 3.59 9.12
C PRO A 122 9.31 2.33 9.98
N VAL A 123 10.33 1.96 10.77
CA VAL A 123 10.36 0.70 11.52
C VAL A 123 9.24 0.58 12.56
N GLU A 124 8.80 1.69 13.13
CA GLU A 124 7.65 1.72 14.05
C GLU A 124 6.35 1.31 13.36
N MET A 125 6.27 1.41 12.04
CA MET A 125 5.14 0.97 11.23
C MET A 125 5.28 -0.49 10.75
N ALA A 126 6.10 -1.29 11.42
CA ALA A 126 6.26 -2.70 11.11
C ALA A 126 5.08 -3.51 11.64
N TRP A 127 4.51 -4.37 10.77
CA TRP A 127 3.43 -5.28 11.16
C TRP A 127 3.47 -6.65 10.49
N PHE A 128 4.52 -6.95 9.71
CA PHE A 128 4.68 -8.26 9.10
C PHE A 128 4.58 -9.37 10.15
N GLY A 129 3.70 -10.34 9.92
CA GLY A 129 3.51 -11.47 10.83
C GLY A 129 2.65 -11.21 12.07
N LEU A 130 2.09 -10.02 12.25
CA LEU A 130 1.14 -9.76 13.33
C LEU A 130 -0.20 -10.45 13.08
N ASP A 131 -0.82 -10.96 14.16
CA ASP A 131 -2.20 -11.42 14.13
C ASP A 131 -3.20 -10.25 13.98
N GLY A 132 -4.46 -10.58 13.72
CA GLY A 132 -5.50 -9.57 13.51
C GLY A 132 -5.68 -8.60 14.67
N PRO A 133 -5.80 -9.07 15.93
CA PRO A 133 -5.91 -8.20 17.11
C PRO A 133 -4.69 -7.29 17.31
N ALA A 134 -3.47 -7.80 17.16
CA ALA A 134 -2.25 -7.00 17.31
C ALA A 134 -2.12 -5.96 16.20
N LEU A 135 -2.43 -6.34 14.96
CA LEU A 135 -2.44 -5.45 13.80
C LEU A 135 -3.46 -4.31 13.98
N CYS A 136 -4.66 -4.63 14.49
CA CYS A 136 -5.68 -3.62 14.78
C CYS A 136 -5.20 -2.60 15.81
N ARG A 137 -4.63 -3.09 16.91
CA ARG A 137 -4.07 -2.20 17.94
C ARG A 137 -2.97 -1.33 17.40
N GLN A 138 -2.11 -1.87 16.53
CA GLN A 138 -1.03 -1.11 15.89
C GLN A 138 -1.56 0.03 15.01
N LEU A 139 -2.53 -0.23 14.15
CA LEU A 139 -3.06 0.81 13.25
C LEU A 139 -3.81 1.92 13.99
N ARG A 140 -4.26 1.66 15.22
CA ARG A 140 -4.85 2.66 16.11
C ARG A 140 -3.83 3.47 16.90
N ASP A 141 -2.62 2.96 17.05
CA ASP A 141 -1.59 3.59 17.87
C ASP A 141 -0.86 4.67 17.06
N PRO A 142 -1.01 5.96 17.42
CA PRO A 142 -0.36 7.05 16.69
C PRO A 142 1.16 6.97 16.73
N GLN A 143 1.76 6.31 17.72
CA GLN A 143 3.21 6.09 17.76
C GLN A 143 3.68 5.04 16.74
N ARG A 144 2.75 4.22 16.22
CA ARG A 144 3.04 3.10 15.34
C ARG A 144 2.36 3.19 13.97
N ASN A 145 1.62 4.28 13.71
CA ASN A 145 0.93 4.50 12.44
C ASN A 145 1.34 5.82 11.76
N GLY A 146 2.43 6.44 12.22
CA GLY A 146 2.92 7.73 11.70
C GLY A 146 2.11 8.94 12.19
N GLY A 147 1.53 8.85 13.38
CA GLY A 147 0.79 9.96 14.03
C GLY A 147 -0.59 10.24 13.43
N ARG A 148 -1.18 9.28 12.72
CA ARG A 148 -2.41 9.48 11.95
C ARG A 148 -3.65 9.06 12.72
N ASP A 149 -4.68 9.90 12.70
CA ASP A 149 -6.04 9.43 12.99
C ASP A 149 -6.62 8.67 11.78
N TRP A 150 -7.83 8.18 11.90
CA TRP A 150 -8.45 7.34 10.87
C TRP A 150 -8.75 8.09 9.56
N VAL A 151 -8.98 9.41 9.61
CA VAL A 151 -9.14 10.24 8.41
C VAL A 151 -7.79 10.44 7.73
N ALA A 152 -6.77 10.77 8.51
CA ALA A 152 -5.41 10.94 8.00
C ALA A 152 -4.82 9.63 7.46
N LEU A 153 -5.23 8.46 7.98
CA LEU A 153 -4.88 7.16 7.37
C LEU A 153 -5.48 7.02 5.97
N ALA A 154 -6.77 7.33 5.81
CA ALA A 154 -7.44 7.29 4.50
C ALA A 154 -6.84 8.31 3.51
N GLU A 155 -6.53 9.51 3.99
CA GLU A 155 -5.85 10.55 3.23
C GLU A 155 -4.45 10.09 2.76
N HIS A 156 -3.68 9.45 3.64
CA HIS A 156 -2.38 8.91 3.30
C HIS A 156 -2.45 7.87 2.16
N LEU A 157 -3.44 6.97 2.20
CA LEU A 157 -3.65 5.98 1.14
C LEU A 157 -3.92 6.67 -0.21
N ARG A 158 -4.79 7.69 -0.21
CA ARG A 158 -5.10 8.47 -1.41
C ARG A 158 -3.88 9.22 -1.92
N ASP A 159 -3.20 9.93 -1.03
CA ASP A 159 -2.11 10.83 -1.41
C ASP A 159 -0.91 10.04 -1.95
N ASP A 160 -0.50 8.96 -1.31
CA ASP A 160 0.55 8.08 -1.82
C ASP A 160 0.18 7.54 -3.22
N ALA A 161 -1.05 7.06 -3.37
CA ALA A 161 -1.50 6.52 -4.65
C ALA A 161 -1.53 7.60 -5.75
N SER A 162 -1.93 8.84 -5.43
CA SER A 162 -1.98 9.94 -6.39
C SER A 162 -0.61 10.34 -6.95
N HIS A 163 0.45 10.03 -6.22
CA HIS A 163 1.84 10.27 -6.63
C HIS A 163 2.52 9.02 -7.22
N GLY A 164 1.76 7.94 -7.46
CA GLY A 164 2.31 6.68 -7.98
C GLY A 164 3.27 5.99 -7.00
N GLY A 165 2.99 6.13 -5.70
CA GLY A 165 3.75 5.52 -4.63
C GLY A 165 3.41 4.05 -4.39
N PHE A 166 3.72 3.56 -3.19
CA PHE A 166 3.63 2.13 -2.88
C PHE A 166 2.20 1.64 -2.71
N VAL A 167 1.26 2.51 -2.32
CA VAL A 167 -0.16 2.16 -2.29
C VAL A 167 -0.66 1.93 -3.72
N ALA A 168 -0.31 2.81 -4.68
CA ALA A 168 -0.64 2.60 -6.08
C ALA A 168 -0.11 1.26 -6.58
N TRP A 169 1.18 0.99 -6.31
CA TRP A 169 1.80 -0.29 -6.66
C TRP A 169 1.11 -1.47 -5.98
N GLY A 170 0.72 -1.36 -4.72
CA GLY A 170 0.06 -2.43 -3.98
C GLY A 170 -1.28 -2.87 -4.59
N PHE A 171 -2.04 -1.95 -5.17
CA PHE A 171 -3.31 -2.24 -5.83
C PHE A 171 -3.19 -2.48 -7.35
N ALA A 172 -2.06 -2.13 -7.96
CA ALA A 172 -1.80 -2.38 -9.38
C ALA A 172 -0.31 -2.76 -9.61
N PRO A 173 0.17 -3.90 -9.07
CA PRO A 173 1.59 -4.23 -9.03
C PRO A 173 2.17 -4.62 -10.41
N GLY A 174 1.34 -4.87 -11.42
CA GLY A 174 1.80 -5.31 -12.73
C GLY A 174 2.49 -6.69 -12.73
N GLY A 175 3.03 -7.08 -13.87
CA GLY A 175 3.88 -8.26 -13.99
C GLY A 175 3.24 -9.59 -13.55
N GLY A 176 1.91 -9.74 -13.68
CA GLY A 176 1.19 -10.93 -13.20
C GLY A 176 1.17 -11.11 -11.68
N ARG A 177 1.62 -10.11 -10.93
CA ARG A 177 1.58 -10.12 -9.46
C ARG A 177 0.14 -9.90 -9.00
N GLU A 178 -0.30 -10.67 -8.01
CA GLU A 178 -1.62 -10.50 -7.42
C GLU A 178 -1.72 -9.14 -6.72
N PRO A 179 -2.72 -8.30 -7.04
CA PRO A 179 -2.97 -7.04 -6.35
C PRO A 179 -3.54 -7.27 -4.94
N ALA A 180 -3.45 -6.26 -4.09
CA ALA A 180 -4.19 -6.23 -2.84
C ALA A 180 -5.71 -6.32 -3.11
N PRO A 181 -6.48 -7.01 -2.23
CA PRO A 181 -7.90 -7.26 -2.47
C PRO A 181 -8.75 -5.99 -2.40
N PHE A 182 -9.95 -6.05 -2.96
CA PHE A 182 -11.04 -5.07 -2.91
C PHE A 182 -10.84 -3.76 -3.69
N GLY A 183 -9.63 -3.41 -4.08
CA GLY A 183 -9.31 -2.13 -4.73
C GLY A 183 -9.21 -0.94 -3.77
N LEU A 184 -8.51 0.11 -4.21
CA LEU A 184 -8.11 1.24 -3.36
C LEU A 184 -9.30 2.02 -2.78
N GLN A 185 -10.32 2.35 -3.58
CA GLN A 185 -11.47 3.10 -3.06
C GLN A 185 -12.21 2.32 -1.97
N ALA A 186 -12.46 1.03 -2.20
CA ALA A 186 -13.12 0.20 -1.20
C ALA A 186 -12.30 0.08 0.09
N HIS A 187 -10.97 0.01 -0.02
CA HIS A 187 -10.10 0.00 1.15
C HIS A 187 -10.14 1.32 1.93
N ILE A 188 -10.13 2.46 1.25
CA ILE A 188 -10.31 3.78 1.87
C ILE A 188 -11.66 3.86 2.59
N ASP A 189 -12.74 3.43 1.93
CA ASP A 189 -14.08 3.44 2.51
C ASP A 189 -14.17 2.53 3.76
N ASP A 190 -13.51 1.37 3.74
CA ASP A 190 -13.44 0.46 4.89
C ASP A 190 -12.65 1.08 6.06
N VAL A 191 -11.52 1.75 5.80
CA VAL A 191 -10.75 2.50 6.83
C VAL A 191 -11.61 3.60 7.45
N LEU A 192 -12.32 4.37 6.65
CA LEU A 192 -13.21 5.44 7.12
C LEU A 192 -14.39 4.88 7.92
N LYS A 193 -14.98 3.79 7.48
CA LYS A 193 -16.09 3.12 8.17
C LYS A 193 -15.65 2.54 9.51
N TRP A 194 -14.49 1.87 9.55
CA TRP A 194 -13.87 1.40 10.80
C TRP A 194 -13.58 2.56 11.75
N GLY A 195 -13.03 3.67 11.22
CA GLY A 195 -12.76 4.88 11.98
C GLY A 195 -14.01 5.50 12.60
N ALA A 196 -15.06 5.69 11.79
CA ALA A 196 -16.33 6.27 12.25
C ALA A 196 -17.03 5.41 13.31
N ALA A 197 -16.76 4.08 13.35
CA ALA A 197 -17.23 3.18 14.41
C ALA A 197 -16.40 3.24 15.70
N GLY A 198 -15.40 4.13 15.80
CA GLY A 198 -14.48 4.22 16.94
C GLY A 198 -13.33 3.22 16.88
N GLN A 199 -13.00 2.71 15.72
CA GLN A 199 -11.90 1.76 15.45
C GLN A 199 -11.96 0.50 16.34
N PRO A 200 -13.09 -0.25 16.38
CA PRO A 200 -13.17 -1.47 17.20
C PRO A 200 -12.17 -2.52 16.74
N CYS A 201 -11.52 -3.20 17.70
CA CYS A 201 -10.64 -4.33 17.43
C CYS A 201 -11.29 -5.64 17.88
N PRO A 202 -11.04 -6.76 17.16
CA PRO A 202 -11.42 -8.07 17.65
C PRO A 202 -10.64 -8.41 18.94
N GLU A 203 -11.18 -9.32 19.75
CA GLU A 203 -10.55 -9.85 20.95
C GLU A 203 -9.39 -10.81 20.62
#